data_8afd3c656daa4924885e8b6c69fafc38
#
_entry.id   8afd3c656daa4924885e8b6c69fafc38
#
_cell.length_a   1.000
_cell.length_b   1.000
_cell.length_c   1.000
_cell.angle_alpha   90.00
_cell.angle_beta   90.00
_cell.angle_gamma   90.00
#
_symmetry.space_group_name_H-M   'P 1'
#
loop_
_entity.id
_entity.type
_entity.pdbx_description
1 polymer ?
#
loop_
_entity_poly.entity_id
_entity_poly.type
_entity_poly.pdbx_seq_one_letter_code
_entity_poly.pdbx_strand_id
1 'polypeptide(L)'
;LENYSQTYMVAFLIALFGATQDIVIDGFRIEVLEDDEQAAGAALYIYGYRIAGIVFSIGVIYIYNLFEIDWSLLFIIGSSTMIVGVLAALFISEPKHKETEEKLKIQKTIEKILKEKQIAEGKFKEYIGWIYMSVIAPFQEFLTRRGWFVFLLFALFYKLGDSMALSLQTRYFLSLGFDDLVIANSGKLVGFWALLAGLAVGGWLMNKVGLWKALLICAVLQLVSNLSFSALYIIGTNPYFLAFTMGFENFSTGMGATVLVAYLSLLCNRSFTVTQFALLSAITQFTVKILSAPSGYIVEATGWFWFFIITAVLAVPGVLLLFWIKSLETFDKKQSDPANSET
;
A
#
# COMPACT_ATOMS: atom_id res chain seq x y z
N LEU A 1 -9.70 -28.68 -16.00
CA LEU A 1 -10.27 -28.01 -14.80
C LEU A 1 -11.36 -28.86 -14.12
N GLU A 2 -11.12 -30.17 -13.98
CA GLU A 2 -12.12 -31.10 -13.39
C GLU A 2 -12.16 -31.07 -11.85
N ASN A 3 -11.26 -30.32 -11.18
CA ASN A 3 -11.19 -30.29 -9.73
C ASN A 3 -11.09 -28.84 -9.19
N TYR A 4 -12.18 -28.07 -9.28
CA TYR A 4 -12.25 -26.70 -8.79
C TYR A 4 -11.78 -26.54 -7.33
N SER A 5 -12.08 -27.53 -6.48
CA SER A 5 -11.67 -27.54 -5.08
C SER A 5 -10.14 -27.51 -4.91
N GLN A 6 -9.40 -28.29 -5.71
CA GLN A 6 -7.92 -28.29 -5.66
C GLN A 6 -7.37 -26.96 -6.19
N THR A 7 -7.96 -26.40 -7.25
CA THR A 7 -7.55 -25.11 -7.81
C THR A 7 -7.73 -24.00 -6.80
N TYR A 8 -8.88 -23.95 -6.10
CA TYR A 8 -9.11 -22.95 -5.05
C TYR A 8 -8.14 -23.12 -3.87
N MET A 9 -7.86 -24.36 -3.45
CA MET A 9 -6.90 -24.63 -2.37
C MET A 9 -5.48 -24.16 -2.72
N VAL A 10 -5.02 -24.48 -3.94
CA VAL A 10 -3.70 -24.05 -4.41
C VAL A 10 -3.64 -22.51 -4.53
N ALA A 11 -4.65 -21.88 -5.10
CA ALA A 11 -4.72 -20.43 -5.19
C ALA A 11 -4.71 -19.75 -3.80
N PHE A 12 -5.44 -20.32 -2.83
CA PHE A 12 -5.42 -19.86 -1.45
C PHE A 12 -4.03 -19.97 -0.81
N LEU A 13 -3.35 -21.11 -1.00
CA LEU A 13 -1.98 -21.31 -0.48
C LEU A 13 -0.99 -20.32 -1.12
N ILE A 14 -1.05 -20.09 -2.42
CA ILE A 14 -0.21 -19.11 -3.11
C ILE A 14 -0.46 -17.70 -2.52
N ALA A 15 -1.72 -17.32 -2.34
CA ALA A 15 -2.06 -16.04 -1.76
C ALA A 15 -1.57 -15.90 -0.31
N LEU A 16 -1.71 -16.97 0.50
CA LEU A 16 -1.25 -17.00 1.89
C LEU A 16 0.27 -16.86 2.01
N PHE A 17 1.03 -17.63 1.21
CA PHE A 17 2.49 -17.54 1.21
C PHE A 17 2.97 -16.19 0.65
N GLY A 18 2.34 -15.67 -0.41
CA GLY A 18 2.65 -14.34 -0.95
C GLY A 18 2.42 -13.25 0.08
N ALA A 19 1.27 -13.25 0.76
CA ALA A 19 0.99 -12.28 1.81
C ALA A 19 1.98 -12.38 2.99
N THR A 20 2.38 -13.61 3.37
CA THR A 20 3.38 -13.82 4.43
C THR A 20 4.75 -13.27 4.00
N GLN A 21 5.14 -13.49 2.75
CA GLN A 21 6.38 -12.96 2.20
C GLN A 21 6.38 -11.43 2.19
N ASP A 22 5.28 -10.80 1.75
CA ASP A 22 5.15 -9.34 1.71
C ASP A 22 5.30 -8.73 3.11
N ILE A 23 4.65 -9.34 4.13
CA ILE A 23 4.76 -8.89 5.52
C ILE A 23 6.21 -8.91 6.01
N VAL A 24 6.96 -9.97 5.71
CA VAL A 24 8.36 -10.12 6.13
C VAL A 24 9.25 -9.11 5.43
N ILE A 25 9.08 -8.93 4.11
CA ILE A 25 9.86 -7.95 3.32
C ILE A 25 9.61 -6.53 3.78
N ASP A 26 8.34 -6.17 4.01
CA ASP A 26 7.97 -4.83 4.49
C ASP A 26 8.54 -4.56 5.89
N GLY A 27 8.44 -5.53 6.80
CA GLY A 27 9.02 -5.43 8.13
C GLY A 27 10.54 -5.26 8.09
N PHE A 28 11.24 -6.09 7.32
CA PHE A 28 12.69 -5.99 7.11
C PHE A 28 13.08 -4.62 6.57
N ARG A 29 12.39 -4.12 5.53
CA ARG A 29 12.63 -2.80 4.95
C ARG A 29 12.53 -1.68 5.98
N ILE A 30 11.49 -1.70 6.82
CA ILE A 30 11.25 -0.64 7.81
C ILE A 30 12.30 -0.70 8.92
N GLU A 31 12.74 -1.90 9.31
CA GLU A 31 13.72 -2.07 10.40
C GLU A 31 15.15 -1.73 9.99
N VAL A 32 15.52 -1.95 8.73
CA VAL A 32 16.87 -1.72 8.21
C VAL A 32 17.10 -0.24 7.85
N LEU A 33 16.08 0.45 7.35
CA LEU A 33 16.18 1.81 6.85
C LEU A 33 15.98 2.85 7.97
N GLU A 34 16.71 3.96 7.89
CA GLU A 34 16.49 5.13 8.73
C GLU A 34 15.23 5.90 8.30
N ASP A 35 14.74 6.82 9.14
CA ASP A 35 13.46 7.50 8.90
C ASP A 35 13.48 8.35 7.61
N ASP A 36 14.62 8.95 7.28
CA ASP A 36 14.82 9.73 6.04
C ASP A 36 14.99 8.84 4.79
N GLU A 37 15.38 7.58 4.95
CA GLU A 37 15.52 6.61 3.86
C GLU A 37 14.22 5.88 3.53
N GLN A 38 13.19 5.94 4.39
CA GLN A 38 11.95 5.19 4.23
C GLN A 38 11.24 5.47 2.89
N ALA A 39 11.28 6.71 2.41
CA ALA A 39 10.67 7.08 1.14
C ALA A 39 11.41 6.48 -0.06
N ALA A 40 12.74 6.54 -0.05
CA ALA A 40 13.57 5.95 -1.10
C ALA A 40 13.42 4.42 -1.12
N GLY A 41 13.44 3.79 0.05
CA GLY A 41 13.21 2.35 0.20
C GLY A 41 11.82 1.91 -0.27
N ALA A 42 10.78 2.67 0.04
CA ALA A 42 9.42 2.41 -0.45
C ALA A 42 9.37 2.51 -1.99
N ALA A 43 10.00 3.53 -2.58
CA ALA A 43 10.07 3.66 -4.03
C ALA A 43 10.77 2.45 -4.68
N LEU A 44 11.96 2.07 -4.20
CA LEU A 44 12.73 0.92 -4.71
C LEU A 44 11.96 -0.39 -4.59
N TYR A 45 11.30 -0.63 -3.47
CA TYR A 45 10.43 -1.79 -3.26
C TYR A 45 9.32 -1.86 -4.32
N ILE A 46 8.59 -0.75 -4.52
CA ILE A 46 7.51 -0.70 -5.51
C ILE A 46 8.07 -0.82 -6.94
N TYR A 47 9.24 -0.24 -7.24
CA TYR A 47 9.94 -0.43 -8.52
C TYR A 47 10.20 -1.91 -8.80
N GLY A 48 10.81 -2.62 -7.86
CA GLY A 48 11.10 -4.04 -8.00
C GLY A 48 9.84 -4.85 -8.31
N TYR A 49 8.77 -4.63 -7.54
CA TYR A 49 7.47 -5.28 -7.74
C TYR A 49 6.88 -4.99 -9.13
N ARG A 50 6.89 -3.73 -9.58
CA ARG A 50 6.31 -3.34 -10.88
C ARG A 50 7.11 -3.86 -12.06
N ILE A 51 8.43 -3.77 -12.00
CA ILE A 51 9.32 -4.27 -13.06
C ILE A 51 9.22 -5.79 -13.16
N ALA A 52 9.28 -6.51 -12.03
CA ALA A 52 9.11 -7.95 -12.00
C ALA A 52 7.74 -8.38 -12.58
N GLY A 53 6.66 -7.68 -12.22
CA GLY A 53 5.33 -7.94 -12.74
C GLY A 53 5.25 -7.83 -14.27
N ILE A 54 5.87 -6.80 -14.86
CA ILE A 54 5.89 -6.63 -16.33
C ILE A 54 6.79 -7.67 -16.99
N VAL A 55 8.01 -7.85 -16.49
CA VAL A 55 8.96 -8.81 -17.04
C VAL A 55 8.35 -10.21 -17.04
N PHE A 56 7.70 -10.60 -15.95
CA PHE A 56 7.03 -11.89 -15.86
C PHE A 56 5.84 -11.99 -16.80
N SER A 57 4.92 -11.01 -16.80
CA SER A 57 3.71 -11.06 -17.62
C SER A 57 4.02 -11.08 -19.12
N ILE A 58 4.94 -10.23 -19.57
CA ILE A 58 5.35 -10.18 -20.97
C ILE A 58 6.22 -11.39 -21.31
N GLY A 59 7.17 -11.73 -20.45
CA GLY A 59 8.09 -12.83 -20.66
C GLY A 59 7.38 -14.17 -20.86
N VAL A 60 6.37 -14.46 -20.03
CA VAL A 60 5.56 -15.68 -20.15
C VAL A 60 4.86 -15.77 -21.51
N ILE A 61 4.26 -14.66 -21.99
CA ILE A 61 3.57 -14.63 -23.28
C ILE A 61 4.57 -14.83 -24.44
N TYR A 62 5.73 -14.18 -24.39
CA TYR A 62 6.77 -14.34 -25.41
C TYR A 62 7.35 -15.77 -25.45
N ILE A 63 7.65 -16.33 -24.29
CA ILE A 63 8.18 -17.69 -24.18
C ILE A 63 7.15 -18.70 -24.70
N TYR A 64 5.87 -18.55 -24.33
CA TYR A 64 4.79 -19.39 -24.83
C TYR A 64 4.71 -19.37 -26.37
N ASN A 65 4.71 -18.16 -26.98
CA ASN A 65 4.55 -18.03 -28.42
C ASN A 65 5.80 -18.41 -29.25
N LEU A 66 7.01 -18.21 -28.69
CA LEU A 66 8.25 -18.49 -29.40
C LEU A 66 8.64 -19.98 -29.36
N PHE A 67 8.36 -20.64 -28.24
CA PHE A 67 8.85 -21.99 -27.98
C PHE A 67 7.72 -23.03 -27.92
N GLU A 68 6.46 -22.62 -28.07
CA GLU A 68 5.27 -23.48 -27.96
C GLU A 68 5.28 -24.39 -26.71
N ILE A 69 5.79 -23.85 -25.61
CA ILE A 69 6.01 -24.57 -24.36
C ILE A 69 4.67 -24.71 -23.61
N ASP A 70 4.44 -25.88 -23.03
CA ASP A 70 3.27 -26.14 -22.21
C ASP A 70 3.20 -25.23 -20.98
N TRP A 71 1.97 -24.88 -20.58
CA TRP A 71 1.71 -24.00 -19.42
C TRP A 71 2.35 -24.50 -18.13
N SER A 72 2.42 -25.82 -17.93
CA SER A 72 3.06 -26.42 -16.76
C SER A 72 4.54 -26.07 -16.68
N LEU A 73 5.25 -26.14 -17.80
CA LEU A 73 6.67 -25.79 -17.87
C LEU A 73 6.90 -24.28 -17.70
N LEU A 74 5.98 -23.45 -18.22
CA LEU A 74 6.02 -22.00 -18.02
C LEU A 74 5.89 -21.61 -16.54
N PHE A 75 5.00 -22.28 -15.80
CA PHE A 75 4.87 -22.05 -14.36
C PHE A 75 6.12 -22.52 -13.59
N ILE A 76 6.77 -23.62 -14.02
CA ILE A 76 8.04 -24.07 -13.42
C ILE A 76 9.16 -23.05 -13.67
N ILE A 77 9.30 -22.54 -14.90
CA ILE A 77 10.25 -21.49 -15.23
C ILE A 77 9.99 -20.24 -14.41
N GLY A 78 8.72 -19.81 -14.33
CA GLY A 78 8.32 -18.66 -13.51
C GLY A 78 8.64 -18.85 -12.03
N SER A 79 8.32 -20.01 -11.47
CA SER A 79 8.61 -20.31 -10.06
C SER A 79 10.12 -20.40 -9.78
N SER A 80 10.95 -20.78 -10.76
CA SER A 80 12.40 -20.80 -10.61
C SER A 80 13.00 -19.42 -10.33
N THR A 81 12.34 -18.33 -10.76
CA THR A 81 12.79 -16.96 -10.46
C THR A 81 12.75 -16.66 -8.96
N MET A 82 11.92 -17.37 -8.18
CA MET A 82 11.88 -17.25 -6.72
C MET A 82 13.19 -17.68 -6.05
N ILE A 83 14.02 -18.49 -6.73
CA ILE A 83 15.34 -18.90 -6.22
C ILE A 83 16.21 -17.67 -5.94
N VAL A 84 16.10 -16.61 -6.74
CA VAL A 84 16.84 -15.35 -6.51
C VAL A 84 16.46 -14.75 -5.16
N GLY A 85 15.16 -14.72 -4.83
CA GLY A 85 14.68 -14.24 -3.53
C GLY A 85 15.14 -15.12 -2.36
N VAL A 86 15.12 -16.44 -2.54
CA VAL A 86 15.62 -17.40 -1.53
C VAL A 86 17.12 -17.19 -1.29
N LEU A 87 17.91 -17.07 -2.37
CA LEU A 87 19.34 -16.80 -2.24
C LEU A 87 19.60 -15.45 -1.56
N ALA A 88 18.88 -14.41 -1.96
CA ALA A 88 18.99 -13.10 -1.28
C ALA A 88 18.70 -13.23 0.21
N ALA A 89 17.64 -13.93 0.61
CA ALA A 89 17.28 -14.15 2.01
C ALA A 89 18.35 -14.91 2.80
N LEU A 90 19.08 -15.84 2.17
CA LEU A 90 20.16 -16.60 2.80
C LEU A 90 21.44 -15.76 3.03
N PHE A 91 21.67 -14.74 2.21
CA PHE A 91 22.88 -13.91 2.29
C PHE A 91 22.66 -12.60 3.05
N ILE A 92 21.41 -12.17 3.26
CA ILE A 92 21.09 -10.96 4.01
C ILE A 92 21.23 -11.24 5.51
N SER A 93 21.96 -10.39 6.21
CA SER A 93 22.08 -10.44 7.66
C SER A 93 20.77 -9.95 8.31
N GLU A 94 20.32 -10.65 9.33
CA GLU A 94 19.18 -10.16 10.14
C GLU A 94 19.49 -8.81 10.78
N PRO A 95 18.53 -7.86 10.76
CA PRO A 95 18.70 -6.62 11.48
C PRO A 95 18.89 -6.91 12.97
N LYS A 96 19.86 -6.23 13.60
CA LYS A 96 20.05 -6.37 15.04
C LYS A 96 18.83 -5.79 15.75
N HIS A 97 17.93 -6.65 16.19
CA HIS A 97 16.82 -6.26 17.05
C HIS A 97 17.37 -5.63 18.33
N LYS A 98 17.30 -4.30 18.44
CA LYS A 98 17.39 -3.67 19.75
C LYS A 98 16.09 -4.03 20.46
N GLU A 99 16.16 -4.98 21.42
CA GLU A 99 15.04 -5.19 22.33
C GLU A 99 14.74 -3.86 23.00
N THR A 100 13.63 -3.27 22.59
CA THR A 100 13.20 -1.98 23.15
C THR A 100 12.75 -2.23 24.59
N GLU A 101 13.13 -1.34 25.52
CA GLU A 101 12.68 -1.43 26.93
C GLU A 101 11.16 -1.59 27.06
N GLU A 102 10.42 -1.04 26.13
CA GLU A 102 8.97 -1.15 26.03
C GLU A 102 8.52 -2.59 25.75
N LYS A 103 9.17 -3.29 24.81
CA LYS A 103 8.90 -4.71 24.52
C LYS A 103 9.17 -5.60 25.73
N LEU A 104 10.28 -5.35 26.42
CA LEU A 104 10.62 -6.06 27.65
C LEU A 104 9.62 -5.78 28.80
N LYS A 105 9.16 -4.53 28.96
CA LYS A 105 8.12 -4.18 29.94
C LYS A 105 6.80 -4.89 29.65
N ILE A 106 6.37 -4.89 28.39
CA ILE A 106 5.14 -5.58 27.96
C ILE A 106 5.26 -7.08 28.19
N GLN A 107 6.39 -7.69 27.82
CA GLN A 107 6.64 -9.11 28.03
C GLN A 107 6.57 -9.49 29.52
N LYS A 108 7.24 -8.75 30.40
CA LYS A 108 7.18 -8.95 31.84
C LYS A 108 5.76 -8.81 32.40
N THR A 109 5.00 -7.84 31.90
CA THR A 109 3.60 -7.62 32.30
C THR A 109 2.72 -8.82 31.91
N ILE A 110 2.88 -9.34 30.68
CA ILE A 110 2.15 -10.51 30.20
C ILE A 110 2.50 -11.75 31.01
N GLU A 111 3.78 -11.99 31.24
CA GLU A 111 4.22 -13.13 32.09
C GLU A 111 3.61 -13.07 33.49
N LYS A 112 3.50 -11.86 34.05
CA LYS A 112 2.85 -11.63 35.35
C LYS A 112 1.36 -11.96 35.32
N ILE A 113 0.64 -11.44 34.31
CA ILE A 113 -0.80 -11.68 34.11
C ILE A 113 -1.09 -13.18 33.90
N LEU A 114 -0.29 -13.85 33.08
CA LEU A 114 -0.42 -15.29 32.84
C LEU A 114 -0.13 -16.12 34.06
N LYS A 115 0.80 -15.70 34.94
CA LYS A 115 1.05 -16.33 36.24
C LYS A 115 -0.07 -16.10 37.25
N GLU A 116 -0.56 -14.84 37.35
CA GLU A 116 -1.61 -14.49 38.32
C GLU A 116 -2.96 -15.15 38.02
N LYS A 117 -3.30 -15.27 36.72
CA LYS A 117 -4.58 -15.82 36.27
C LYS A 117 -4.59 -17.34 36.11
N GLN A 118 -3.49 -18.05 36.35
CA GLN A 118 -3.34 -19.50 36.14
C GLN A 118 -3.89 -20.00 34.78
N ILE A 119 -3.79 -19.19 33.74
CA ILE A 119 -4.53 -19.38 32.47
C ILE A 119 -3.99 -20.59 31.68
N ALA A 120 -2.73 -21.00 31.88
CA ALA A 120 -2.15 -22.16 31.21
C ALA A 120 -0.84 -22.63 31.86
N GLU A 121 -0.52 -23.91 31.68
CA GLU A 121 0.78 -24.50 32.04
C GLU A 121 1.47 -25.03 30.79
N GLY A 122 2.83 -25.02 30.77
CA GLY A 122 3.64 -25.61 29.71
C GLY A 122 3.61 -24.84 28.37
N LYS A 123 3.74 -25.58 27.27
CA LYS A 123 3.83 -25.03 25.89
C LYS A 123 2.63 -24.17 25.47
N PHE A 124 1.46 -24.42 26.03
CA PHE A 124 0.26 -23.64 25.71
C PHE A 124 0.34 -22.21 26.26
N LYS A 125 0.98 -22.02 27.40
CA LYS A 125 1.26 -20.69 27.96
C LYS A 125 2.22 -19.87 27.08
N GLU A 126 3.27 -20.53 26.60
CA GLU A 126 4.21 -19.89 25.66
C GLU A 126 3.50 -19.46 24.38
N TYR A 127 2.62 -20.31 23.85
CA TYR A 127 1.85 -20.03 22.63
C TYR A 127 0.88 -18.85 22.82
N ILE A 128 0.14 -18.78 23.93
CA ILE A 128 -0.73 -17.64 24.27
C ILE A 128 0.10 -16.37 24.44
N GLY A 129 1.23 -16.43 25.13
CA GLY A 129 2.15 -15.30 25.26
C GLY A 129 2.65 -14.80 23.92
N TRP A 130 3.02 -15.72 23.04
CA TRP A 130 3.46 -15.38 21.67
C TRP A 130 2.34 -14.72 20.85
N ILE A 131 1.12 -15.26 20.84
CA ILE A 131 -0.03 -14.64 20.16
C ILE A 131 -0.29 -13.23 20.69
N TYR A 132 -0.26 -13.08 22.02
CA TYR A 132 -0.49 -11.78 22.63
C TYR A 132 0.57 -10.76 22.17
N MET A 133 1.85 -11.12 22.24
CA MET A 133 2.96 -10.24 21.83
C MET A 133 2.96 -9.96 20.33
N SER A 134 2.61 -10.95 19.51
CA SER A 134 2.68 -10.81 18.05
C SER A 134 1.46 -10.13 17.42
N VAL A 135 0.29 -10.19 18.08
CA VAL A 135 -0.97 -9.70 17.53
C VAL A 135 -1.63 -8.65 18.42
N ILE A 136 -1.89 -9.01 19.71
CA ILE A 136 -2.72 -8.16 20.58
C ILE A 136 -1.98 -6.91 21.04
N ALA A 137 -0.74 -7.05 21.48
CA ALA A 137 0.04 -5.93 22.00
C ALA A 137 0.32 -4.85 20.94
N PRO A 138 0.73 -5.18 19.69
CA PRO A 138 0.87 -4.19 18.62
C PRO A 138 -0.43 -3.43 18.32
N PHE A 139 -1.56 -4.14 18.38
CA PHE A 139 -2.87 -3.55 18.14
C PHE A 139 -3.27 -2.58 19.26
N GLN A 140 -3.13 -3.03 20.53
CA GLN A 140 -3.43 -2.20 21.70
C GLN A 140 -2.56 -0.95 21.74
N GLU A 141 -1.26 -1.09 21.49
CA GLU A 141 -0.33 0.04 21.46
C GLU A 141 -0.79 1.08 20.43
N PHE A 142 -1.13 0.67 19.21
CA PHE A 142 -1.62 1.59 18.18
C PHE A 142 -2.94 2.26 18.57
N LEU A 143 -3.90 1.52 19.11
CA LEU A 143 -5.22 2.04 19.52
C LEU A 143 -5.15 3.00 20.74
N THR A 144 -4.10 2.93 21.54
CA THR A 144 -3.90 3.86 22.67
C THR A 144 -3.31 5.20 22.25
N ARG A 145 -2.79 5.30 21.01
CA ARG A 145 -2.23 6.56 20.50
C ARG A 145 -3.31 7.62 20.31
N ARG A 146 -2.99 8.83 20.73
CA ARG A 146 -3.87 9.97 20.45
C ARG A 146 -4.02 10.18 18.94
N GLY A 147 -5.24 10.17 18.45
CA GLY A 147 -5.51 10.38 17.02
C GLY A 147 -5.39 9.13 16.14
N TRP A 148 -5.24 7.93 16.68
CA TRP A 148 -5.14 6.68 15.91
C TRP A 148 -6.23 6.54 14.83
N PHE A 149 -7.45 6.93 15.17
CA PHE A 149 -8.58 6.88 14.25
C PHE A 149 -8.43 7.88 13.08
N VAL A 150 -7.88 9.07 13.35
CA VAL A 150 -7.62 10.10 12.34
C VAL A 150 -6.56 9.61 11.35
N PHE A 151 -5.53 8.92 11.82
CA PHE A 151 -4.48 8.34 10.96
C PHE A 151 -5.04 7.27 10.01
N LEU A 152 -5.90 6.37 10.50
CA LEU A 152 -6.58 5.38 9.68
C LEU A 152 -7.55 6.01 8.69
N LEU A 153 -8.34 6.97 9.14
CA LEU A 153 -9.30 7.67 8.31
C LEU A 153 -8.63 8.46 7.18
N PHE A 154 -7.49 9.07 7.48
CA PHE A 154 -6.65 9.72 6.48
C PHE A 154 -6.17 8.73 5.42
N ALA A 155 -5.55 7.62 5.82
CA ALA A 155 -5.04 6.62 4.89
C ALA A 155 -6.16 6.06 3.99
N LEU A 156 -7.37 5.89 4.54
CA LEU A 156 -8.55 5.49 3.81
C LEU A 156 -8.94 6.52 2.74
N PHE A 157 -9.21 7.75 3.13
CA PHE A 157 -9.68 8.79 2.19
C PHE A 157 -8.60 9.19 1.18
N TYR A 158 -7.32 9.07 1.55
CA TYR A 158 -6.21 9.30 0.65
C TYR A 158 -6.21 8.38 -0.57
N LYS A 159 -6.71 7.14 -0.42
CA LYS A 159 -6.74 6.13 -1.48
C LYS A 159 -8.12 5.88 -2.08
N LEU A 160 -9.18 6.28 -1.40
CA LEU A 160 -10.55 5.93 -1.81
C LEU A 160 -10.92 6.46 -3.18
N GLY A 161 -10.68 7.75 -3.44
CA GLY A 161 -11.00 8.39 -4.72
C GLY A 161 -10.32 7.69 -5.90
N ASP A 162 -9.00 7.48 -5.81
CA ASP A 162 -8.22 6.77 -6.83
C ASP A 162 -8.72 5.34 -7.03
N SER A 163 -8.97 4.60 -5.94
CA SER A 163 -9.40 3.21 -6.05
C SER A 163 -10.75 3.07 -6.73
N MET A 164 -11.69 3.99 -6.47
CA MET A 164 -12.98 4.04 -7.15
C MET A 164 -12.79 4.36 -8.64
N ALA A 165 -12.02 5.38 -8.99
CA ALA A 165 -11.76 5.78 -10.37
C ALA A 165 -11.10 4.64 -11.17
N LEU A 166 -10.05 4.02 -10.62
CA LEU A 166 -9.31 2.93 -11.27
C LEU A 166 -10.11 1.64 -11.41
N SER A 167 -11.07 1.38 -10.51
CA SER A 167 -11.89 0.16 -10.56
C SER A 167 -12.72 0.03 -11.83
N LEU A 168 -13.13 1.14 -12.44
CA LEU A 168 -13.97 1.20 -13.62
C LEU A 168 -13.28 1.82 -14.85
N GLN A 169 -12.00 2.15 -14.75
CA GLN A 169 -11.23 2.88 -15.75
C GLN A 169 -11.33 2.27 -17.16
N THR A 170 -11.11 0.97 -17.30
CA THR A 170 -11.18 0.29 -18.61
C THR A 170 -12.58 0.32 -19.20
N ARG A 171 -13.61 0.09 -18.37
CA ARG A 171 -15.02 0.18 -18.83
C ARG A 171 -15.37 1.58 -19.30
N TYR A 172 -14.86 2.59 -18.62
CA TYR A 172 -15.03 3.99 -18.99
C TYR A 172 -14.43 4.28 -20.38
N PHE A 173 -13.20 3.88 -20.63
CA PHE A 173 -12.56 4.12 -21.93
C PHE A 173 -13.28 3.40 -23.07
N LEU A 174 -13.69 2.16 -22.87
CA LEU A 174 -14.50 1.41 -23.83
C LEU A 174 -15.86 2.09 -24.09
N SER A 175 -16.49 2.65 -23.05
CA SER A 175 -17.76 3.37 -23.20
C SER A 175 -17.64 4.69 -23.98
N LEU A 176 -16.43 5.28 -24.03
CA LEU A 176 -16.13 6.45 -24.86
C LEU A 176 -15.79 6.07 -26.32
N GLY A 177 -15.70 4.77 -26.64
CA GLY A 177 -15.39 4.29 -27.98
C GLY A 177 -13.91 4.23 -28.34
N PHE A 178 -13.01 4.17 -27.34
CA PHE A 178 -11.60 3.92 -27.60
C PHE A 178 -11.35 2.46 -27.96
N ASP A 179 -10.48 2.24 -28.95
CA ASP A 179 -10.01 0.90 -29.31
C ASP A 179 -9.10 0.30 -28.23
N ASP A 180 -9.18 -1.03 -28.06
CA ASP A 180 -8.36 -1.78 -27.09
C ASP A 180 -6.86 -1.51 -27.23
N LEU A 181 -6.35 -1.36 -28.48
CA LEU A 181 -4.94 -1.06 -28.76
C LEU A 181 -4.55 0.34 -28.26
N VAL A 182 -5.43 1.32 -28.40
CA VAL A 182 -5.20 2.70 -27.94
C VAL A 182 -5.17 2.72 -26.41
N ILE A 183 -6.09 2.02 -25.76
CA ILE A 183 -6.13 1.88 -24.30
C ILE A 183 -4.87 1.16 -23.80
N ALA A 184 -4.51 0.05 -24.43
CA ALA A 184 -3.34 -0.74 -24.03
C ALA A 184 -2.03 0.06 -24.19
N ASN A 185 -1.84 0.78 -25.30
CA ASN A 185 -0.67 1.59 -25.53
C ASN A 185 -0.58 2.77 -24.55
N SER A 186 -1.69 3.48 -24.32
CA SER A 186 -1.73 4.58 -23.35
C SER A 186 -1.41 4.09 -21.94
N GLY A 187 -1.92 2.92 -21.54
CA GLY A 187 -1.63 2.34 -20.23
C GLY A 187 -0.23 1.78 -20.08
N LYS A 188 0.22 0.97 -21.05
CA LYS A 188 1.50 0.25 -20.97
C LYS A 188 2.71 1.12 -21.30
N LEU A 189 2.60 2.03 -22.28
CA LEU A 189 3.72 2.89 -22.66
C LEU A 189 3.73 4.17 -21.83
N VAL A 190 2.66 4.93 -21.81
CA VAL A 190 2.64 6.22 -21.11
C VAL A 190 2.41 6.01 -19.61
N GLY A 191 1.36 5.28 -19.24
CA GLY A 191 0.98 5.09 -17.83
C GLY A 191 2.06 4.39 -17.01
N PHE A 192 2.69 3.35 -17.55
CA PHE A 192 3.74 2.62 -16.82
C PHE A 192 4.97 3.50 -16.55
N TRP A 193 5.50 4.18 -17.56
CA TRP A 193 6.67 5.06 -17.39
C TRP A 193 6.35 6.26 -16.49
N ALA A 194 5.14 6.79 -16.60
CA ALA A 194 4.67 7.84 -15.71
C ALA A 194 4.58 7.38 -14.25
N LEU A 195 4.10 6.15 -14.01
CA LEU A 195 4.09 5.54 -12.67
C LEU A 195 5.50 5.45 -12.09
N LEU A 196 6.45 4.92 -12.86
CA LEU A 196 7.83 4.82 -12.42
C LEU A 196 8.43 6.20 -12.11
N ALA A 197 8.23 7.18 -13.00
CA ALA A 197 8.67 8.55 -12.75
C ALA A 197 8.02 9.13 -11.47
N GLY A 198 6.72 8.87 -11.27
CA GLY A 198 5.99 9.28 -10.07
C GLY A 198 6.57 8.70 -8.78
N LEU A 199 6.91 7.41 -8.76
CA LEU A 199 7.56 6.76 -7.61
C LEU A 199 8.88 7.46 -7.23
N ALA A 200 9.73 7.75 -8.22
CA ALA A 200 11.00 8.45 -8.00
C ALA A 200 10.80 9.87 -7.48
N VAL A 201 9.89 10.63 -8.15
CA VAL A 201 9.59 12.00 -7.76
C VAL A 201 8.94 12.06 -6.39
N GLY A 202 8.09 11.10 -6.02
CA GLY A 202 7.48 11.01 -4.69
C GLY A 202 8.52 10.84 -3.59
N GLY A 203 9.50 9.93 -3.77
CA GLY A 203 10.61 9.76 -2.84
C GLY A 203 11.49 10.99 -2.71
N TRP A 204 11.88 11.58 -3.85
CA TRP A 204 12.65 12.82 -3.87
C TRP A 204 11.91 13.99 -3.22
N LEU A 205 10.61 14.13 -3.50
CA LEU A 205 9.78 15.19 -2.93
C LEU A 205 9.72 15.10 -1.42
N MET A 206 9.52 13.89 -0.87
CA MET A 206 9.47 13.69 0.57
C MET A 206 10.78 14.13 1.24
N ASN A 207 11.93 13.77 0.67
CA ASN A 207 13.24 14.18 1.20
C ASN A 207 13.46 15.70 1.12
N LYS A 208 12.92 16.36 0.07
CA LYS A 208 13.12 17.80 -0.13
C LYS A 208 12.20 18.67 0.73
N VAL A 209 10.92 18.31 0.85
CA VAL A 209 9.92 19.18 1.51
C VAL A 209 9.37 18.62 2.81
N GLY A 210 9.74 17.39 3.16
CA GLY A 210 9.26 16.65 4.32
C GLY A 210 7.93 15.94 4.08
N LEU A 211 7.62 14.98 4.95
CA LEU A 211 6.49 14.06 4.82
C LEU A 211 5.14 14.78 4.66
N TRP A 212 4.83 15.71 5.55
CA TRP A 212 3.51 16.38 5.55
C TRP A 212 3.23 17.15 4.25
N LYS A 213 4.20 17.94 3.78
CA LYS A 213 4.04 18.70 2.52
C LYS A 213 4.00 17.78 1.32
N ALA A 214 4.79 16.69 1.32
CA ALA A 214 4.76 15.69 0.26
C ALA A 214 3.39 15.01 0.18
N LEU A 215 2.82 14.57 1.31
CA LEU A 215 1.46 14.02 1.35
C LEU A 215 0.42 15.00 0.81
N LEU A 216 0.49 16.27 1.20
CA LEU A 216 -0.44 17.30 0.73
C LEU A 216 -0.34 17.51 -0.79
N ILE A 217 0.86 17.65 -1.31
CA ILE A 217 1.09 17.82 -2.75
C ILE A 217 0.56 16.60 -3.52
N CYS A 218 0.88 15.39 -3.06
CA CYS A 218 0.41 14.16 -3.69
C CYS A 218 -1.11 14.02 -3.63
N ALA A 219 -1.75 14.36 -2.50
CA ALA A 219 -3.20 14.32 -2.36
C ALA A 219 -3.90 15.29 -3.33
N VAL A 220 -3.37 16.51 -3.48
CA VAL A 220 -3.89 17.49 -4.44
C VAL A 220 -3.68 17.02 -5.88
N LEU A 221 -2.52 16.45 -6.21
CA LEU A 221 -2.26 15.91 -7.55
C LEU A 221 -3.22 14.76 -7.88
N GLN A 222 -3.46 13.82 -6.97
CA GLN A 222 -4.42 12.73 -7.15
C GLN A 222 -5.86 13.24 -7.33
N LEU A 223 -6.27 14.26 -6.57
CA LEU A 223 -7.56 14.90 -6.76
C LEU A 223 -7.69 15.51 -8.16
N VAL A 224 -6.66 16.25 -8.62
CA VAL A 224 -6.66 16.88 -9.95
C VAL A 224 -6.58 15.83 -11.06
N SER A 225 -5.84 14.73 -10.86
CA SER A 225 -5.78 13.64 -11.85
C SER A 225 -7.15 12.97 -12.04
N ASN A 226 -7.93 12.78 -10.96
CA ASN A 226 -9.30 12.29 -11.07
C ASN A 226 -10.19 13.22 -11.90
N LEU A 227 -10.02 14.53 -11.81
CA LEU A 227 -10.75 15.50 -12.65
C LEU A 227 -10.37 15.41 -14.13
N SER A 228 -9.18 14.92 -14.48
CA SER A 228 -8.78 14.73 -15.87
C SER A 228 -9.64 13.69 -16.60
N PHE A 229 -10.19 12.70 -15.88
CA PHE A 229 -11.16 11.76 -16.47
C PHE A 229 -12.49 12.45 -16.81
N SER A 230 -12.97 13.36 -15.96
CA SER A 230 -14.15 14.16 -16.28
C SER A 230 -13.91 15.08 -17.49
N ALA A 231 -12.71 15.65 -17.61
CA ALA A 231 -12.32 16.42 -18.78
C ALA A 231 -12.25 15.55 -20.05
N LEU A 232 -11.74 14.33 -19.96
CA LEU A 232 -11.73 13.37 -21.06
C LEU A 232 -13.16 13.04 -21.55
N TYR A 233 -14.14 12.98 -20.64
CA TYR A 233 -15.54 12.78 -21.01
C TYR A 233 -16.05 13.91 -21.92
N ILE A 234 -15.68 15.17 -21.65
CA ILE A 234 -16.08 16.33 -22.45
C ILE A 234 -15.36 16.36 -23.78
N ILE A 235 -14.07 16.04 -23.80
CA ILE A 235 -13.22 16.06 -24.99
C ILE A 235 -13.57 14.91 -25.96
N GLY A 236 -14.04 13.79 -25.42
CA GLY A 236 -14.41 12.61 -26.18
C GLY A 236 -13.23 11.74 -26.59
N THR A 237 -13.36 11.01 -27.70
CA THR A 237 -12.41 9.99 -28.16
C THR A 237 -11.13 10.58 -28.75
N ASN A 238 -10.33 11.23 -27.90
CA ASN A 238 -9.04 11.80 -28.27
C ASN A 238 -7.87 10.96 -27.70
N PRO A 239 -7.09 10.22 -28.51
CA PRO A 239 -6.02 9.34 -28.02
C PRO A 239 -4.91 10.08 -27.27
N TYR A 240 -4.59 11.30 -27.67
CA TYR A 240 -3.54 12.10 -27.02
C TYR A 240 -3.98 12.54 -25.62
N PHE A 241 -5.25 12.94 -25.48
CA PHE A 241 -5.78 13.32 -24.18
C PHE A 241 -5.98 12.11 -23.27
N LEU A 242 -6.34 10.95 -23.83
CA LEU A 242 -6.33 9.67 -23.07
C LEU A 242 -4.93 9.36 -22.55
N ALA A 243 -3.90 9.44 -23.39
CA ALA A 243 -2.51 9.21 -22.98
C ALA A 243 -2.07 10.20 -21.90
N PHE A 244 -2.44 11.48 -22.00
CA PHE A 244 -2.21 12.48 -20.95
C PHE A 244 -2.92 12.09 -19.65
N THR A 245 -4.22 11.77 -19.69
CA THR A 245 -5.00 11.39 -18.51
C THR A 245 -4.40 10.17 -17.82
N MET A 246 -4.05 9.12 -18.58
CA MET A 246 -3.40 7.93 -18.03
C MET A 246 -2.00 8.21 -17.48
N GLY A 247 -1.22 9.04 -18.17
CA GLY A 247 0.10 9.47 -17.71
C GLY A 247 0.00 10.25 -16.40
N PHE A 248 -0.89 11.23 -16.34
CA PHE A 248 -1.07 12.08 -15.17
C PHE A 248 -1.58 11.29 -13.97
N GLU A 249 -2.57 10.42 -14.17
CA GLU A 249 -3.11 9.55 -13.12
C GLU A 249 -2.04 8.60 -12.57
N ASN A 250 -1.32 7.88 -13.45
CA ASN A 250 -0.28 6.95 -13.01
C ASN A 250 0.90 7.66 -12.32
N PHE A 251 1.29 8.84 -12.81
CA PHE A 251 2.32 9.66 -12.17
C PHE A 251 1.90 10.08 -10.76
N SER A 252 0.69 10.61 -10.60
CA SER A 252 0.13 11.03 -9.32
C SER A 252 -0.02 9.85 -8.35
N THR A 253 -0.49 8.71 -8.85
CA THR A 253 -0.61 7.45 -8.09
C THR A 253 0.76 6.94 -7.64
N GLY A 254 1.78 7.00 -8.51
CA GLY A 254 3.15 6.62 -8.15
C GLY A 254 3.72 7.48 -7.03
N MET A 255 3.63 8.80 -7.16
CA MET A 255 4.05 9.74 -6.11
C MET A 255 3.32 9.45 -4.79
N GLY A 256 1.99 9.36 -4.85
CA GLY A 256 1.15 9.12 -3.68
C GLY A 256 1.42 7.77 -3.01
N ALA A 257 1.68 6.72 -3.77
CA ALA A 257 2.00 5.39 -3.24
C ALA A 257 3.30 5.40 -2.43
N THR A 258 4.38 5.99 -2.97
CA THR A 258 5.67 6.10 -2.28
C THR A 258 5.52 6.84 -0.95
N VAL A 259 4.88 8.02 -0.97
CA VAL A 259 4.78 8.87 0.21
C VAL A 259 3.82 8.25 1.24
N LEU A 260 2.73 7.57 0.82
CA LEU A 260 1.81 6.89 1.74
C LEU A 260 2.47 5.67 2.40
N VAL A 261 3.23 4.87 1.66
CA VAL A 261 3.96 3.72 2.23
C VAL A 261 4.98 4.21 3.26
N ALA A 262 5.72 5.28 2.96
CA ALA A 262 6.63 5.90 3.92
C ALA A 262 5.89 6.44 5.16
N TYR A 263 4.73 7.07 4.98
CA TYR A 263 3.88 7.52 6.08
C TYR A 263 3.44 6.36 6.99
N LEU A 264 2.92 5.27 6.41
CA LEU A 264 2.52 4.08 7.18
C LEU A 264 3.71 3.44 7.91
N SER A 265 4.91 3.44 7.28
CA SER A 265 6.15 2.94 7.89
C SER A 265 6.54 3.76 9.12
N LEU A 266 6.48 5.09 9.02
CA LEU A 266 6.79 6.00 10.13
C LEU A 266 5.75 6.00 11.25
N LEU A 267 4.51 5.57 10.96
CA LEU A 267 3.50 5.35 12.00
C LEU A 267 3.76 4.09 12.83
N CYS A 268 4.56 3.15 12.35
CA CYS A 268 4.82 1.91 13.07
C CYS A 268 5.79 2.13 14.24
N ASN A 269 5.49 1.50 15.38
CA ASN A 269 6.43 1.44 16.48
C ASN A 269 7.53 0.43 16.15
N ARG A 270 8.79 0.83 16.32
CA ARG A 270 9.96 -0.02 16.04
C ARG A 270 9.98 -1.35 16.82
N SER A 271 9.24 -1.42 17.93
CA SER A 271 9.08 -2.66 18.70
C SER A 271 8.12 -3.68 18.05
N PHE A 272 7.23 -3.22 17.16
CA PHE A 272 6.15 -4.00 16.56
C PHE A 272 5.99 -3.75 15.06
N THR A 273 7.04 -3.35 14.40
CA THR A 273 7.06 -2.85 13.03
C THR A 273 6.30 -3.75 12.04
N VAL A 274 6.67 -5.03 12.00
CA VAL A 274 6.12 -6.02 11.05
C VAL A 274 4.60 -6.13 11.21
N THR A 275 4.14 -6.35 12.44
CA THR A 275 2.71 -6.56 12.69
C THR A 275 1.90 -5.29 12.50
N GLN A 276 2.40 -4.13 12.97
CA GLN A 276 1.67 -2.86 12.82
C GLN A 276 1.57 -2.44 11.35
N PHE A 277 2.65 -2.56 10.58
CA PHE A 277 2.61 -2.22 9.16
C PHE A 277 1.66 -3.14 8.39
N ALA A 278 1.73 -4.44 8.61
CA ALA A 278 0.82 -5.41 7.99
C ALA A 278 -0.65 -5.10 8.33
N LEU A 279 -0.93 -4.77 9.59
CA LEU A 279 -2.27 -4.43 10.04
C LEU A 279 -2.78 -3.12 9.40
N LEU A 280 -1.98 -2.05 9.46
CA LEU A 280 -2.37 -0.74 8.92
C LEU A 280 -2.59 -0.80 7.40
N SER A 281 -1.70 -1.47 6.68
CA SER A 281 -1.83 -1.65 5.23
C SER A 281 -3.03 -2.52 4.88
N ALA A 282 -3.24 -3.64 5.58
CA ALA A 282 -4.38 -4.54 5.36
C ALA A 282 -5.72 -3.85 5.63
N ILE A 283 -5.87 -3.17 6.77
CA ILE A 283 -7.10 -2.44 7.10
C ILE A 283 -7.37 -1.35 6.05
N THR A 284 -6.36 -0.58 5.66
CA THR A 284 -6.51 0.47 4.65
C THR A 284 -6.96 -0.12 3.33
N GLN A 285 -6.29 -1.14 2.81
CA GLN A 285 -6.61 -1.76 1.53
C GLN A 285 -7.96 -2.46 1.52
N PHE A 286 -8.29 -3.20 2.58
CA PHE A 286 -9.57 -3.90 2.71
C PHE A 286 -10.74 -2.91 2.73
N THR A 287 -10.65 -1.86 3.54
CA THR A 287 -11.70 -0.85 3.66
C THR A 287 -11.88 -0.07 2.36
N VAL A 288 -10.78 0.30 1.69
CA VAL A 288 -10.82 0.96 0.37
C VAL A 288 -11.50 0.06 -0.66
N LYS A 289 -11.22 -1.24 -0.69
CA LYS A 289 -11.86 -2.19 -1.63
C LYS A 289 -13.36 -2.31 -1.38
N ILE A 290 -13.81 -2.42 -0.13
CA ILE A 290 -15.23 -2.49 0.22
C ILE A 290 -15.94 -1.19 -0.19
N LEU A 291 -15.37 -0.04 0.15
CA LEU A 291 -15.98 1.26 -0.15
C LEU A 291 -15.95 1.60 -1.65
N SER A 292 -15.05 0.99 -2.43
CA SER A 292 -15.03 1.13 -3.89
C SER A 292 -16.03 0.19 -4.59
N ALA A 293 -16.57 -0.83 -3.93
CA ALA A 293 -17.50 -1.77 -4.54
C ALA A 293 -18.77 -1.13 -5.16
N PRO A 294 -19.38 -0.09 -4.57
CA PRO A 294 -20.54 0.58 -5.12
C PRO A 294 -20.28 1.44 -6.38
N SER A 295 -19.02 1.56 -6.85
CA SER A 295 -18.67 2.45 -7.98
C SER A 295 -19.54 2.25 -9.21
N GLY A 296 -19.92 1.00 -9.53
CA GLY A 296 -20.80 0.69 -10.66
C GLY A 296 -22.18 1.33 -10.52
N TYR A 297 -22.79 1.20 -9.34
CA TYR A 297 -24.12 1.80 -9.06
C TYR A 297 -24.08 3.32 -9.11
N ILE A 298 -22.97 3.93 -8.67
CA ILE A 298 -22.80 5.38 -8.74
C ILE A 298 -22.72 5.84 -10.21
N VAL A 299 -21.97 5.12 -11.06
CA VAL A 299 -21.91 5.42 -12.49
C VAL A 299 -23.28 5.28 -13.16
N GLU A 300 -24.03 4.22 -12.85
CA GLU A 300 -25.38 4.03 -13.40
C GLU A 300 -26.33 5.16 -12.99
N ALA A 301 -26.22 5.65 -11.76
CA ALA A 301 -27.09 6.69 -11.24
C ALA A 301 -26.71 8.11 -11.72
N THR A 302 -25.43 8.40 -11.90
CA THR A 302 -24.93 9.78 -12.12
C THR A 302 -24.25 9.99 -13.47
N GLY A 303 -23.89 8.92 -14.16
CA GLY A 303 -23.08 8.95 -15.38
C GLY A 303 -21.57 9.18 -15.11
N TRP A 304 -20.75 8.94 -16.13
CA TRP A 304 -19.30 8.96 -16.01
C TRP A 304 -18.71 10.31 -15.60
N PHE A 305 -19.25 11.41 -16.12
CA PHE A 305 -18.76 12.76 -15.80
C PHE A 305 -18.85 13.03 -14.29
N TRP A 306 -20.03 12.85 -13.71
CA TRP A 306 -20.25 13.10 -12.30
C TRP A 306 -19.59 12.07 -11.39
N PHE A 307 -19.45 10.84 -11.86
CA PHE A 307 -18.71 9.81 -11.12
C PHE A 307 -17.28 10.25 -10.81
N PHE A 308 -16.53 10.77 -11.80
CA PHE A 308 -15.15 11.23 -11.55
C PHE A 308 -15.10 12.52 -10.74
N ILE A 309 -16.09 13.39 -10.82
CA ILE A 309 -16.23 14.52 -9.88
C ILE A 309 -16.43 14.01 -8.45
N ILE A 310 -17.29 13.01 -8.24
CA ILE A 310 -17.54 12.41 -6.92
C ILE A 310 -16.25 11.77 -6.38
N THR A 311 -15.48 11.04 -7.21
CA THR A 311 -14.20 10.45 -6.75
C THR A 311 -13.19 11.52 -6.33
N ALA A 312 -13.13 12.64 -7.06
CA ALA A 312 -12.30 13.78 -6.66
C ALA A 312 -12.78 14.42 -5.34
N VAL A 313 -14.08 14.61 -5.17
CA VAL A 313 -14.67 15.15 -3.91
C VAL A 313 -14.41 14.22 -2.73
N LEU A 314 -14.46 12.90 -2.93
CA LEU A 314 -14.15 11.91 -1.89
C LEU A 314 -12.68 11.93 -1.42
N ALA A 315 -11.77 12.51 -2.20
CA ALA A 315 -10.39 12.74 -1.77
C ALA A 315 -10.23 13.96 -0.85
N VAL A 316 -11.18 14.93 -0.89
CA VAL A 316 -11.11 16.16 -0.09
C VAL A 316 -11.03 15.91 1.42
N PRO A 317 -11.83 14.99 2.02
CA PRO A 317 -11.69 14.66 3.43
C PRO A 317 -10.27 14.22 3.80
N GLY A 318 -9.58 13.46 2.92
CA GLY A 318 -8.17 13.09 3.11
C GLY A 318 -7.27 14.32 3.23
N VAL A 319 -7.44 15.32 2.36
CA VAL A 319 -6.69 16.58 2.42
C VAL A 319 -6.97 17.33 3.74
N LEU A 320 -8.23 17.40 4.17
CA LEU A 320 -8.60 18.09 5.41
C LEU A 320 -8.04 17.38 6.65
N LEU A 321 -8.05 16.05 6.66
CA LEU A 321 -7.48 15.24 7.74
C LEU A 321 -5.97 15.44 7.90
N LEU A 322 -5.24 15.74 6.82
CA LEU A 322 -3.81 16.08 6.91
C LEU A 322 -3.54 17.30 7.79
N PHE A 323 -4.39 18.33 7.71
CA PHE A 323 -4.26 19.51 8.59
C PHE A 323 -4.52 19.15 10.03
N TRP A 324 -5.49 18.27 10.28
CA TRP A 324 -5.77 17.78 11.63
C TRP A 324 -4.60 16.95 12.19
N ILE A 325 -4.05 16.02 11.42
CA ILE A 325 -2.86 15.22 11.81
C ILE A 325 -1.71 16.15 12.19
N LYS A 326 -1.44 17.16 11.37
CA LYS A 326 -0.38 18.14 11.66
C LYS A 326 -0.61 18.85 12.99
N SER A 327 -1.85 19.18 13.33
CA SER A 327 -2.17 19.83 14.61
C SER A 327 -1.95 18.89 15.80
N LEU A 328 -2.22 17.59 15.65
CA LEU A 328 -1.97 16.57 16.67
C LEU A 328 -0.48 16.40 16.93
N GLU A 329 0.33 16.23 15.88
CA GLU A 329 1.79 16.11 15.99
C GLU A 329 2.45 17.35 16.63
N THR A 330 1.95 18.55 16.31
CA THR A 330 2.45 19.79 16.90
C THR A 330 2.11 19.88 18.39
N PHE A 331 0.96 19.34 18.78
CA PHE A 331 0.52 19.31 20.17
C PHE A 331 1.37 18.33 21.00
N ASP A 332 1.63 17.14 20.46
CA ASP A 332 2.42 16.12 21.15
C ASP A 332 3.89 16.56 21.32
N LYS A 333 4.48 17.23 20.31
CA LYS A 333 5.81 17.85 20.43
C LYS A 333 5.87 18.92 21.51
N LYS A 334 4.83 19.75 21.69
CA LYS A 334 4.76 20.73 22.76
C LYS A 334 4.66 20.13 24.15
N GLN A 335 4.01 18.97 24.28
CA GLN A 335 3.94 18.26 25.58
C GLN A 335 5.22 17.52 25.95
N SER A 336 6.03 17.11 24.95
CA SER A 336 7.29 16.38 25.15
C SER A 336 8.50 17.31 25.38
N ASP A 337 8.33 18.64 25.25
CA ASP A 337 9.40 19.63 25.46
C ASP A 337 9.49 19.98 26.94
N PRO A 338 10.60 19.63 27.66
CA PRO A 338 10.72 19.85 29.10
C PRO A 338 10.66 21.33 29.54
N ALA A 339 10.85 22.27 28.61
CA ALA A 339 10.78 23.71 28.88
C ALA A 339 9.35 24.23 29.19
N ASN A 340 8.30 23.43 28.92
CA ASN A 340 6.90 23.81 29.17
C ASN A 340 6.27 23.19 30.44
N SER A 341 7.05 22.49 31.25
CA SER A 341 6.57 21.90 32.53
C SER A 341 6.70 22.83 33.75
N GLU A 342 7.16 24.08 33.55
CA GLU A 342 7.39 25.07 34.65
C GLU A 342 6.54 26.35 34.53
N THR A 343 5.34 26.28 33.95
CA THR A 343 4.41 27.42 34.06
C THR A 343 3.07 27.01 34.66
#